data_0cc6ce6fd18cfba04f4a41c65850e5ea
#
_entry.id   0cc6ce6fd18cfba04f4a41c65850e5ea
#
_cell.length_a   1.000
_cell.length_b   1.000
_cell.length_c   1.000
_cell.angle_alpha   90.00
_cell.angle_beta   90.00
_cell.angle_gamma   90.00
#
_symmetry.space_group_name_H-M   'P 1'
#
loop_
_entity.id
_entity.type
_entity.pdbx_description
1 polymer ?
#
loop_
_entity_poly.entity_id
_entity_poly.type
_entity_poly.pdbx_seq_one_letter_code
_entity_poly.pdbx_strand_id
1 'polypeptide(L)'
;RAARPGPTAPFHATAAGGEAARLIVEKAGGQLDMVFFTNGGAEANENAIRMARLHTGRHKVLATYRSYHGATGGAITLTGDPRRWPNEPGIPGVVHFWGPYPYRSAFHSSSESEETERALAYLADTLMVEGPHTVAAVILEPVVGTNGILVPPPGYLAGVREICDEHGIVFIADEVMA
;
A
#
# COMPACT_ATOMS: atom_id res chain seq x y z
N ARG A 1 20.54 -30.91 -15.24
CA ARG A 1 20.76 -29.46 -15.36
C ARG A 1 19.52 -28.87 -16.04
N ALA A 2 18.64 -28.22 -15.30
CA ALA A 2 17.56 -27.44 -15.90
C ALA A 2 18.20 -26.35 -16.79
N ALA A 3 17.81 -26.29 -18.04
CA ALA A 3 18.23 -25.23 -18.96
C ALA A 3 17.78 -23.89 -18.36
N ARG A 4 18.71 -22.98 -18.11
CA ARG A 4 18.37 -21.60 -17.74
C ARG A 4 17.59 -21.02 -18.94
N PRO A 5 16.39 -20.48 -18.73
CA PRO A 5 15.71 -19.77 -19.81
C PRO A 5 16.64 -18.62 -20.25
N GLY A 6 16.87 -18.52 -21.57
CA GLY A 6 17.57 -17.38 -22.16
C GLY A 6 16.82 -16.07 -21.88
N PRO A 7 17.42 -14.90 -22.19
CA PRO A 7 16.75 -13.64 -22.05
C PRO A 7 15.46 -13.64 -22.86
N THR A 8 14.32 -13.59 -22.19
CA THR A 8 13.00 -13.52 -22.81
C THR A 8 12.50 -12.09 -22.80
N ALA A 9 11.91 -11.65 -23.91
CA ALA A 9 11.25 -10.36 -23.92
C ALA A 9 10.11 -10.33 -22.89
N PRO A 10 9.83 -9.18 -22.25
CA PRO A 10 8.83 -9.07 -21.17
C PRO A 10 7.42 -9.51 -21.58
N PHE A 11 7.15 -9.63 -22.87
CA PHE A 11 5.86 -10.10 -23.41
C PHE A 11 5.76 -11.61 -23.60
N HIS A 12 6.84 -12.37 -23.35
CA HIS A 12 6.82 -13.82 -23.51
C HIS A 12 6.63 -14.49 -22.14
N ALA A 13 5.56 -15.28 -22.04
CA ALA A 13 5.34 -16.13 -20.89
C ALA A 13 6.44 -17.20 -20.80
N THR A 14 6.94 -17.45 -19.61
CA THR A 14 7.84 -18.57 -19.30
C THR A 14 7.11 -19.59 -18.43
N ALA A 15 7.46 -20.88 -18.57
CA ALA A 15 6.85 -21.93 -17.74
C ALA A 15 7.05 -21.64 -16.21
N ALA A 16 8.24 -21.19 -15.82
CA ALA A 16 8.53 -20.85 -14.42
C ALA A 16 7.72 -19.64 -13.94
N GLY A 17 7.59 -18.59 -14.75
CA GLY A 17 6.78 -17.41 -14.41
C GLY A 17 5.30 -17.74 -14.33
N GLY A 18 4.78 -18.56 -15.25
CA GLY A 18 3.39 -19.00 -15.22
C GLY A 18 3.07 -19.86 -13.99
N GLU A 19 3.96 -20.78 -13.61
CA GLU A 19 3.77 -21.59 -12.41
C GLU A 19 3.86 -20.77 -11.12
N ALA A 20 4.80 -19.82 -11.04
CA ALA A 20 4.88 -18.90 -9.91
C ALA A 20 3.60 -18.05 -9.78
N ALA A 21 3.09 -17.49 -10.89
CA ALA A 21 1.85 -16.74 -10.89
C ALA A 21 0.66 -17.57 -10.42
N ARG A 22 0.53 -18.81 -10.92
CA ARG A 22 -0.51 -19.76 -10.49
C ARG A 22 -0.51 -19.98 -8.98
N LEU A 23 0.68 -20.26 -8.42
CA LEU A 23 0.83 -20.51 -6.97
C LEU A 23 0.48 -19.26 -6.13
N ILE A 24 0.87 -18.07 -6.60
CA ILE A 24 0.54 -16.82 -5.91
C ILE A 24 -0.98 -16.61 -5.91
N VAL A 25 -1.63 -16.73 -7.06
CA VAL A 25 -3.08 -16.57 -7.19
C VAL A 25 -3.83 -17.58 -6.31
N GLU A 26 -3.41 -18.85 -6.28
CA GLU A 26 -4.01 -19.87 -5.39
C GLU A 26 -3.92 -19.48 -3.90
N LYS A 27 -2.80 -18.90 -3.48
CA LYS A 27 -2.58 -18.47 -2.10
C LYS A 27 -3.30 -17.16 -1.75
N ALA A 28 -3.54 -16.31 -2.71
CA ALA A 28 -4.23 -15.03 -2.52
C ALA A 28 -5.75 -15.17 -2.25
N GLY A 29 -6.30 -16.38 -2.32
CA GLY A 29 -7.68 -16.65 -1.87
C GLY A 29 -8.80 -16.23 -2.81
N GLY A 30 -8.54 -16.11 -4.12
CA GLY A 30 -9.58 -16.06 -5.17
C GLY A 30 -10.16 -14.66 -5.48
N GLN A 31 -9.67 -13.60 -4.85
CA GLN A 31 -10.02 -12.22 -5.22
C GLN A 31 -9.00 -11.58 -6.17
N LEU A 32 -7.79 -12.14 -6.25
CA LEU A 32 -6.72 -11.72 -7.13
C LEU A 32 -6.44 -12.84 -8.13
N ASP A 33 -6.50 -12.55 -9.40
CA ASP A 33 -6.39 -13.52 -10.49
C ASP A 33 -5.22 -13.22 -11.45
N MET A 34 -4.50 -12.14 -11.23
CA MET A 34 -3.39 -11.70 -12.08
C MET A 34 -2.15 -11.36 -11.24
N VAL A 35 -0.98 -11.65 -11.81
CA VAL A 35 0.32 -11.33 -11.21
C VAL A 35 1.14 -10.51 -12.19
N PHE A 36 1.66 -9.38 -11.72
CA PHE A 36 2.59 -8.54 -12.44
C PHE A 36 3.94 -8.57 -11.72
N PHE A 37 4.94 -9.23 -12.33
CA PHE A 37 6.27 -9.35 -11.74
C PHE A 37 7.10 -8.09 -11.95
N THR A 38 7.80 -7.68 -10.91
CA THR A 38 8.73 -6.54 -10.89
C THR A 38 10.09 -6.97 -10.33
N ASN A 39 11.08 -6.06 -10.36
CA ASN A 39 12.43 -6.36 -9.86
C ASN A 39 12.57 -6.11 -8.34
N GLY A 40 11.59 -5.47 -7.73
CA GLY A 40 11.60 -5.18 -6.28
C GLY A 40 10.39 -4.40 -5.81
N GLY A 41 10.24 -4.24 -4.49
CA GLY A 41 9.08 -3.61 -3.86
C GLY A 41 8.85 -2.16 -4.29
N ALA A 42 9.91 -1.37 -4.45
CA ALA A 42 9.77 0.01 -4.93
C ALA A 42 9.13 0.08 -6.32
N GLU A 43 9.57 -0.78 -7.26
CA GLU A 43 8.98 -0.86 -8.59
C GLU A 43 7.56 -1.41 -8.54
N ALA A 44 7.26 -2.36 -7.65
CA ALA A 44 5.91 -2.85 -7.43
C ALA A 44 4.97 -1.71 -7.00
N ASN A 45 5.39 -0.89 -6.04
CA ASN A 45 4.61 0.25 -5.56
C ASN A 45 4.43 1.34 -6.63
N GLU A 46 5.45 1.64 -7.45
CA GLU A 46 5.30 2.55 -8.60
C GLU A 46 4.21 2.06 -9.57
N ASN A 47 4.21 0.76 -9.88
CA ASN A 47 3.20 0.19 -10.76
C ASN A 47 1.82 0.12 -10.10
N ALA A 48 1.73 -0.19 -8.80
CA ALA A 48 0.47 -0.19 -8.07
C ALA A 48 -0.20 1.19 -8.08
N ILE A 49 0.56 2.27 -7.81
CA ILE A 49 0.08 3.65 -7.91
C ILE A 49 -0.42 3.95 -9.32
N ARG A 50 0.38 3.60 -10.32
CA ARG A 50 0.03 3.84 -11.71
C ARG A 50 -1.26 3.11 -12.10
N MET A 51 -1.39 1.85 -11.72
CA MET A 51 -2.59 1.04 -11.98
C MET A 51 -3.81 1.62 -11.28
N ALA A 52 -3.69 2.01 -10.02
CA ALA A 52 -4.77 2.63 -9.26
C ALA A 52 -5.25 3.94 -9.91
N ARG A 53 -4.32 4.81 -10.32
CA ARG A 53 -4.62 6.06 -11.03
C ARG A 53 -5.32 5.83 -12.37
N LEU A 54 -4.86 4.85 -13.14
CA LEU A 54 -5.47 4.49 -14.43
C LEU A 54 -6.86 3.88 -14.26
N HIS A 55 -7.04 3.02 -13.26
CA HIS A 55 -8.31 2.35 -12.99
C HIS A 55 -9.38 3.32 -12.51
N THR A 56 -9.02 4.21 -11.59
CA THR A 56 -9.99 5.14 -10.96
C THR A 56 -10.16 6.46 -11.73
N GLY A 57 -9.23 6.82 -12.59
CA GLY A 57 -9.16 8.15 -13.19
C GLY A 57 -8.80 9.27 -12.21
N ARG A 58 -8.39 8.91 -10.99
CA ARG A 58 -8.05 9.83 -9.89
C ARG A 58 -6.54 9.93 -9.71
N HIS A 59 -6.05 10.89 -8.92
CA HIS A 59 -4.60 11.15 -8.86
C HIS A 59 -3.99 11.10 -7.47
N LYS A 60 -4.75 11.32 -6.39
CA LYS A 60 -4.20 11.30 -5.03
C LYS A 60 -4.00 9.88 -4.52
N VAL A 61 -2.98 9.70 -3.70
CA VAL A 61 -2.72 8.47 -2.95
C VAL A 61 -2.48 8.83 -1.49
N LEU A 62 -3.20 8.19 -0.60
CA LEU A 62 -3.01 8.33 0.84
C LEU A 62 -2.05 7.26 1.34
N ALA A 63 -1.06 7.65 2.15
CA ALA A 63 -0.09 6.77 2.79
C ALA A 63 0.07 7.14 4.27
N THR A 64 0.45 6.19 5.12
CA THR A 64 0.64 6.50 6.54
C THR A 64 1.99 7.12 6.83
N TYR A 65 2.05 7.98 7.84
CA TYR A 65 3.30 8.23 8.55
C TYR A 65 3.82 6.93 9.20
N ARG A 66 5.12 6.84 9.47
CA ARG A 66 5.80 5.62 9.92
C ARG A 66 5.68 4.46 8.94
N SER A 67 5.86 4.72 7.67
CA SER A 67 5.87 3.71 6.61
C SER A 67 7.14 3.80 5.78
N TYR A 68 7.44 2.73 5.03
CA TYR A 68 8.48 2.74 4.02
C TYR A 68 8.06 1.92 2.80
N HIS A 69 7.97 2.57 1.66
CA HIS A 69 7.47 1.96 0.42
C HIS A 69 8.51 1.82 -0.68
N GLY A 70 9.75 2.25 -0.43
CA GLY A 70 10.86 2.15 -1.39
C GLY A 70 11.59 3.46 -1.62
N ALA A 71 12.60 3.44 -2.49
CA ALA A 71 13.49 4.58 -2.74
C ALA A 71 13.40 5.17 -4.16
N THR A 72 12.47 4.73 -5.00
CA THR A 72 12.16 5.36 -6.28
C THR A 72 11.26 6.58 -6.10
N GLY A 73 11.09 7.42 -7.12
CA GLY A 73 10.44 8.74 -6.98
C GLY A 73 9.06 8.71 -6.33
N GLY A 74 8.16 7.82 -6.79
CA GLY A 74 6.83 7.67 -6.19
C GLY A 74 6.87 6.94 -4.86
N ALA A 75 7.59 5.83 -4.78
CA ALA A 75 7.67 5.03 -3.56
C ALA A 75 8.29 5.79 -2.37
N ILE A 76 9.35 6.60 -2.61
CA ILE A 76 9.93 7.42 -1.55
C ILE A 76 8.98 8.55 -1.12
N THR A 77 8.18 9.08 -2.04
CA THR A 77 7.18 10.09 -1.69
C THR A 77 6.04 9.51 -0.84
N LEU A 78 5.64 8.25 -1.08
CA LEU A 78 4.67 7.54 -0.23
C LEU A 78 5.24 7.22 1.16
N THR A 79 6.57 7.05 1.26
CA THR A 79 7.24 6.75 2.53
C THR A 79 6.95 7.83 3.56
N GLY A 80 6.46 7.44 4.73
CA GLY A 80 6.04 8.37 5.79
C GLY A 80 7.15 8.71 6.79
N ASP A 81 8.31 8.05 6.73
CA ASP A 81 9.41 8.26 7.65
C ASP A 81 10.48 9.27 7.13
N PRO A 82 11.46 9.64 7.97
CA PRO A 82 12.48 10.63 7.61
C PRO A 82 13.33 10.33 6.38
N ARG A 83 13.36 9.09 5.89
CA ARG A 83 14.09 8.74 4.65
C ARG A 83 13.59 9.47 3.42
N ARG A 84 12.34 9.98 3.44
CA ARG A 84 11.80 10.78 2.34
C ARG A 84 12.37 12.19 2.27
N TRP A 85 12.80 12.79 3.40
CA TRP A 85 13.16 14.21 3.48
C TRP A 85 14.17 14.68 2.42
N PRO A 86 15.28 13.93 2.12
CA PRO A 86 16.20 14.33 1.08
C PRO A 86 15.62 14.33 -0.34
N ASN A 87 14.43 13.77 -0.52
CA ASN A 87 13.76 13.61 -1.82
C ASN A 87 12.54 14.52 -1.97
N GLU A 88 12.26 15.36 -0.98
CA GLU A 88 11.16 16.32 -1.07
C GLU A 88 11.48 17.43 -2.08
N PRO A 89 10.45 17.97 -2.80
CA PRO A 89 9.01 17.79 -2.52
C PRO A 89 8.37 16.51 -3.06
N GLY A 90 9.07 15.63 -3.76
CA GLY A 90 8.53 14.37 -4.28
C GLY A 90 7.55 14.55 -5.45
N ILE A 91 6.77 13.50 -5.73
CA ILE A 91 5.71 13.53 -6.74
C ILE A 91 4.44 14.18 -6.17
N PRO A 92 3.64 14.91 -7.00
CA PRO A 92 2.40 15.50 -6.53
C PRO A 92 1.32 14.46 -6.23
N GLY A 93 0.39 14.81 -5.32
CA GLY A 93 -0.80 14.04 -5.02
C GLY A 93 -0.63 12.95 -3.96
N VAL A 94 0.46 12.94 -3.20
CA VAL A 94 0.61 12.08 -2.02
C VAL A 94 0.16 12.86 -0.78
N VAL A 95 -0.68 12.22 0.04
CA VAL A 95 -1.17 12.75 1.30
C VAL A 95 -0.82 11.78 2.41
N HIS A 96 -0.13 12.26 3.45
CA HIS A 96 0.20 11.44 4.61
C HIS A 96 -0.80 11.63 5.74
N PHE A 97 -1.17 10.51 6.37
CA PHE A 97 -2.05 10.50 7.53
C PHE A 97 -1.49 9.61 8.65
N TRP A 98 -1.99 9.79 9.87
CA TRP A 98 -1.58 8.96 11.00
C TRP A 98 -2.29 7.60 10.95
N GLY A 99 -1.50 6.52 10.93
CA GLY A 99 -1.97 5.18 11.22
C GLY A 99 -2.00 4.88 12.72
N PRO A 100 -2.60 3.75 13.14
CA PRO A 100 -2.67 3.37 14.55
C PRO A 100 -1.29 3.02 15.10
N TYR A 101 -1.05 3.40 16.35
CA TYR A 101 0.15 3.04 17.10
C TYR A 101 -0.17 3.03 18.62
N PRO A 102 -0.78 1.96 19.16
CA PRO A 102 -1.27 1.91 20.53
C PRO A 102 -0.22 2.28 21.58
N TYR A 103 1.03 1.89 21.38
CA TYR A 103 2.12 2.19 22.33
C TYR A 103 2.39 3.70 22.50
N ARG A 104 2.21 4.49 21.44
CA ARG A 104 2.36 5.97 21.42
C ARG A 104 1.30 6.57 20.52
N SER A 105 0.06 6.39 20.92
CA SER A 105 -1.10 6.82 20.14
C SER A 105 -1.09 8.32 19.88
N ALA A 106 -1.19 8.67 18.59
CA ALA A 106 -1.44 10.05 18.17
C ALA A 106 -2.90 10.47 18.44
N PHE A 107 -3.76 9.50 18.72
CA PHE A 107 -5.19 9.69 18.98
C PHE A 107 -5.54 9.72 20.47
N HIS A 108 -4.54 9.59 21.35
CA HIS A 108 -4.73 9.57 22.81
C HIS A 108 -5.71 8.47 23.26
N SER A 109 -5.71 7.32 22.57
CA SER A 109 -6.54 6.18 22.90
C SER A 109 -6.04 5.47 24.16
N SER A 110 -6.96 4.85 24.89
CA SER A 110 -6.70 4.10 26.12
C SER A 110 -6.76 2.57 25.90
N SER A 111 -7.20 2.12 24.73
CA SER A 111 -7.32 0.72 24.36
C SER A 111 -7.10 0.51 22.87
N GLU A 112 -6.83 -0.74 22.45
CA GLU A 112 -6.69 -1.08 21.03
C GLU A 112 -8.00 -0.85 20.23
N SER A 113 -9.15 -1.11 20.83
CA SER A 113 -10.44 -0.86 20.20
C SER A 113 -10.65 0.63 19.94
N GLU A 114 -10.35 1.46 20.93
CA GLU A 114 -10.44 2.92 20.80
C GLU A 114 -9.42 3.46 19.80
N GLU A 115 -8.22 2.88 19.74
CA GLU A 115 -7.21 3.21 18.73
C GLU A 115 -7.72 2.92 17.33
N THR A 116 -8.33 1.74 17.11
CA THR A 116 -8.94 1.37 15.83
C THR A 116 -10.03 2.37 15.43
N GLU A 117 -10.97 2.63 16.31
CA GLU A 117 -12.09 3.54 16.06
C GLU A 117 -11.60 4.94 15.66
N ARG A 118 -10.69 5.51 16.45
CA ARG A 118 -10.18 6.86 16.23
C ARG A 118 -9.30 6.96 14.99
N ALA A 119 -8.49 5.95 14.72
CA ALA A 119 -7.64 5.92 13.51
C ALA A 119 -8.49 5.80 12.23
N LEU A 120 -9.58 5.02 12.25
CA LEU A 120 -10.51 4.92 11.12
C LEU A 120 -11.32 6.21 10.94
N ALA A 121 -11.81 6.83 12.01
CA ALA A 121 -12.47 8.12 11.96
C ALA A 121 -11.55 9.20 11.36
N TYR A 122 -10.27 9.23 11.78
CA TYR A 122 -9.29 10.16 11.23
C TYR A 122 -9.01 9.93 9.74
N LEU A 123 -8.94 8.68 9.29
CA LEU A 123 -8.82 8.37 7.86
C LEU A 123 -10.05 8.85 7.08
N ALA A 124 -11.25 8.58 7.59
CA ALA A 124 -12.49 9.03 6.96
C ALA A 124 -12.54 10.57 6.86
N ASP A 125 -12.23 11.28 7.92
CA ASP A 125 -12.17 12.75 7.92
C ASP A 125 -11.11 13.27 6.93
N THR A 126 -9.93 12.64 6.88
CA THR A 126 -8.87 12.99 5.93
C THR A 126 -9.36 12.83 4.50
N LEU A 127 -10.04 11.72 4.19
CA LEU A 127 -10.63 11.49 2.87
C LEU A 127 -11.67 12.56 2.51
N MET A 128 -12.53 12.92 3.44
CA MET A 128 -13.55 13.94 3.19
C MET A 128 -12.95 15.31 2.88
N VAL A 129 -11.90 15.71 3.61
CA VAL A 129 -11.21 16.98 3.40
C VAL A 129 -10.41 16.98 2.09
N GLU A 130 -9.78 15.84 1.74
CA GLU A 130 -9.04 15.69 0.48
C GLU A 130 -9.92 15.55 -0.76
N GLY A 131 -11.20 15.25 -0.57
CA GLY A 131 -12.18 14.99 -1.62
C GLY A 131 -12.08 13.53 -2.13
N PRO A 132 -12.94 12.62 -1.66
CA PRO A 132 -12.89 11.19 -1.97
C PRO A 132 -12.82 10.89 -3.48
N HIS A 133 -13.50 11.71 -4.29
CA HIS A 133 -13.52 11.59 -5.75
C HIS A 133 -12.17 11.93 -6.43
N THR A 134 -11.17 12.44 -5.70
CA THR A 134 -9.82 12.72 -6.20
C THR A 134 -8.81 11.66 -5.76
N VAL A 135 -9.17 10.78 -4.82
CA VAL A 135 -8.29 9.77 -4.23
C VAL A 135 -8.38 8.46 -5.01
N ALA A 136 -7.24 8.05 -5.59
CA ALA A 136 -7.10 6.81 -6.35
C ALA A 136 -6.89 5.60 -5.44
N ALA A 137 -6.06 5.75 -4.41
CA ALA A 137 -5.68 4.64 -3.55
C ALA A 137 -5.36 5.08 -2.11
N VAL A 138 -5.49 4.12 -1.19
CA VAL A 138 -4.84 4.12 0.12
C VAL A 138 -3.82 2.99 0.12
N ILE A 139 -2.57 3.28 0.49
CA ILE A 139 -1.49 2.29 0.61
C ILE A 139 -1.06 2.14 2.06
N LEU A 140 -0.97 0.90 2.54
CA LEU A 140 -0.53 0.53 3.89
C LEU A 140 0.39 -0.68 3.86
N GLU A 141 1.31 -0.76 4.81
CA GLU A 141 1.95 -2.01 5.20
C GLU A 141 1.00 -2.74 6.18
N PRO A 142 0.55 -3.99 5.91
CA PRO A 142 -0.33 -4.74 6.83
C PRO A 142 0.31 -4.96 8.20
N VAL A 143 1.63 -5.16 8.22
CA VAL A 143 2.49 -5.04 9.40
C VAL A 143 3.58 -4.06 9.02
N VAL A 144 3.64 -2.92 9.70
CA VAL A 144 4.67 -1.92 9.41
C VAL A 144 6.05 -2.49 9.74
N GLY A 145 6.90 -2.64 8.73
CA GLY A 145 8.20 -3.30 8.86
C GLY A 145 9.25 -2.43 9.53
N THR A 146 10.03 -1.71 8.74
CA THR A 146 11.26 -1.01 9.18
C THR A 146 11.04 0.13 10.17
N ASN A 147 9.81 0.56 10.37
CA ASN A 147 9.43 1.59 11.35
C ASN A 147 9.05 1.04 12.74
N GLY A 148 9.37 -0.24 13.01
CA GLY A 148 9.30 -0.78 14.36
C GLY A 148 8.47 -2.05 14.52
N ILE A 149 8.15 -2.77 13.45
CA ILE A 149 7.31 -3.98 13.45
C ILE A 149 5.97 -3.69 14.15
N LEU A 150 5.24 -2.72 13.59
CA LEU A 150 3.98 -2.28 14.17
C LEU A 150 2.83 -3.13 13.62
N VAL A 151 2.26 -3.94 14.48
CA VAL A 151 1.05 -4.72 14.17
C VAL A 151 -0.16 -3.81 14.42
N PRO A 152 -1.03 -3.61 13.43
CA PRO A 152 -2.23 -2.80 13.64
C PRO A 152 -3.19 -3.50 14.60
N PRO A 153 -3.96 -2.74 15.39
CA PRO A 153 -4.93 -3.32 16.29
C PRO A 153 -6.05 -4.04 15.53
N PRO A 154 -6.75 -4.99 16.16
CA PRO A 154 -7.82 -5.75 15.55
C PRO A 154 -8.89 -4.87 14.89
N GLY A 155 -9.32 -5.25 13.69
CA GLY A 155 -10.36 -4.55 12.93
C GLY A 155 -9.87 -3.37 12.09
N TYR A 156 -8.65 -2.85 12.31
CA TYR A 156 -8.19 -1.67 11.57
C TYR A 156 -8.11 -1.89 10.05
N LEU A 157 -7.47 -2.97 9.59
CA LEU A 157 -7.33 -3.23 8.14
C LEU A 157 -8.68 -3.51 7.48
N ALA A 158 -9.58 -4.20 8.19
CA ALA A 158 -10.94 -4.43 7.71
C ALA A 158 -11.71 -3.10 7.54
N GLY A 159 -11.63 -2.22 8.54
CA GLY A 159 -12.26 -0.90 8.45
C GLY A 159 -11.67 -0.01 7.36
N VAL A 160 -10.34 -0.06 7.13
CA VAL A 160 -9.73 0.64 5.98
C VAL A 160 -10.27 0.08 4.66
N ARG A 161 -10.43 -1.24 4.55
CA ARG A 161 -11.01 -1.88 3.37
C ARG A 161 -12.44 -1.40 3.12
N GLU A 162 -13.28 -1.38 4.16
CA GLU A 162 -14.67 -0.90 4.10
C GLU A 162 -14.74 0.56 3.63
N ILE A 163 -13.92 1.45 4.19
CA ILE A 163 -13.83 2.86 3.77
C ILE A 163 -13.42 2.97 2.29
N CYS A 164 -12.44 2.18 1.87
CA CYS A 164 -12.00 2.17 0.48
C CYS A 164 -13.13 1.72 -0.46
N ASP A 165 -13.86 0.68 -0.09
CA ASP A 165 -14.97 0.14 -0.88
C ASP A 165 -16.12 1.14 -1.02
N GLU A 166 -16.50 1.81 0.08
CA GLU A 166 -17.55 2.83 0.10
C GLU A 166 -17.28 3.96 -0.90
N HIS A 167 -16.03 4.35 -1.05
CA HIS A 167 -15.64 5.46 -1.92
C HIS A 167 -15.06 5.05 -3.28
N GLY A 168 -15.02 3.76 -3.59
CA GLY A 168 -14.42 3.22 -4.81
C GLY A 168 -12.93 3.58 -4.93
N ILE A 169 -12.20 3.49 -3.83
CA ILE A 169 -10.76 3.74 -3.69
C ILE A 169 -10.03 2.39 -3.71
N VAL A 170 -8.90 2.30 -4.40
CA VAL A 170 -8.10 1.08 -4.41
C VAL A 170 -7.35 0.94 -3.08
N PHE A 171 -7.52 -0.18 -2.40
CA PHE A 171 -6.68 -0.53 -1.25
C PHE A 171 -5.44 -1.29 -1.72
N ILE A 172 -4.25 -0.77 -1.43
CA ILE A 172 -2.95 -1.37 -1.76
C ILE A 172 -2.30 -1.86 -0.46
N ALA A 173 -2.10 -3.17 -0.34
CA ALA A 173 -1.35 -3.79 0.75
C ALA A 173 0.11 -3.97 0.31
N ASP A 174 1.03 -3.24 0.94
CA ASP A 174 2.47 -3.40 0.74
C ASP A 174 2.99 -4.49 1.70
N GLU A 175 3.10 -5.71 1.19
CA GLU A 175 3.49 -6.90 1.94
C GLU A 175 4.98 -7.25 1.77
N VAL A 176 5.83 -6.30 1.40
CA VAL A 176 7.28 -6.54 1.23
C VAL A 176 7.94 -7.06 2.51
N MET A 177 7.42 -6.69 3.68
CA MET A 177 7.92 -7.10 4.99
C MET A 177 6.95 -8.00 5.78
N ALA A 178 5.72 -8.16 5.35
CA ALA A 178 4.68 -8.95 6.04
C ALA A 178 4.64 -10.40 5.56
#